data_2c5a5fabd0df0fcdbdf3a387f33f9f26
#
_entry.id   2c5a5fabd0df0fcdbdf3a387f33f9f26
#
_cell.length_a   1.000
_cell.length_b   1.000
_cell.length_c   1.000
_cell.angle_alpha   90.00
_cell.angle_beta   90.00
_cell.angle_gamma   90.00
#
_symmetry.space_group_name_H-M   'P 1'
#
loop_
_entity.id
_entity.type
_entity.pdbx_description
1 polymer ?
#
loop_
_entity_poly.entity_id
_entity_poly.type
_entity_poly.pdbx_seq_one_letter_code
_entity_poly.pdbx_strand_id
1 'polypeptide(L)'
;MTGEADEEPDEFEQALFAMRDRLFAIIKPETPVSFDEKLDRLHLACCEMQNEYDDLLFPVEGDAEYADEEDEPFRWSAMFWSEACLKALTERLMSLEINKDEWRGLLADVHARIPELLARRADFLAAYADRLYEYDELLEYFVYRHFMKALGDDVLIEKVQFALICTCFIQLLGIYRWLTDGRLTHWEQICLCKACSREIEYNEDNVEAVSRFLTMD
;
A
#
# COMPACT_ATOMS: atom_id res chain seq x y z
N MET A 1 30.92 -17.13 23.99
CA MET A 1 29.86 -16.20 23.60
C MET A 1 30.58 -14.96 23.12
N THR A 2 30.87 -14.93 21.82
CA THR A 2 31.44 -13.76 21.14
C THR A 2 30.25 -12.90 20.80
N GLY A 3 30.16 -11.72 21.47
CA GLY A 3 29.16 -10.70 21.09
C GLY A 3 29.45 -10.28 19.66
N GLU A 4 28.47 -10.45 18.78
CA GLU A 4 28.40 -9.73 17.55
C GLU A 4 28.31 -8.25 17.98
N ALA A 5 29.31 -7.47 17.66
CA ALA A 5 29.24 -6.04 17.75
C ALA A 5 28.12 -5.65 16.77
N ASP A 6 27.11 -4.89 17.24
CA ASP A 6 26.16 -4.24 16.34
C ASP A 6 27.00 -3.36 15.40
N GLU A 7 27.19 -3.82 14.16
CA GLU A 7 27.82 -3.02 13.12
C GLU A 7 26.94 -1.78 12.92
N GLU A 8 27.54 -0.60 12.89
CA GLU A 8 26.81 0.62 12.58
C GLU A 8 26.21 0.49 11.17
N PRO A 9 24.94 0.89 10.95
CA PRO A 9 24.29 0.81 9.65
C PRO A 9 25.13 1.53 8.59
N ASP A 10 25.26 0.93 7.42
CA ASP A 10 25.97 1.55 6.30
C ASP A 10 25.20 2.76 5.72
N GLU A 11 25.76 3.45 4.73
CA GLU A 11 25.19 4.65 4.13
C GLU A 11 23.82 4.37 3.48
N PHE A 12 23.64 3.22 2.83
CA PHE A 12 22.39 2.82 2.19
C PHE A 12 21.31 2.49 3.21
N GLU A 13 21.67 1.75 4.26
CA GLU A 13 20.77 1.46 5.36
C GLU A 13 20.32 2.75 6.07
N GLN A 14 21.25 3.68 6.33
CA GLN A 14 20.93 4.98 6.93
C GLN A 14 19.98 5.80 6.05
N ALA A 15 20.20 5.82 4.72
CA ALA A 15 19.32 6.49 3.77
C ALA A 15 17.91 5.88 3.81
N LEU A 16 17.78 4.55 3.76
CA LEU A 16 16.49 3.88 3.82
C LEU A 16 15.78 4.08 5.16
N PHE A 17 16.48 4.12 6.28
CA PHE A 17 15.87 4.47 7.58
C PHE A 17 15.29 5.89 7.56
N ALA A 18 16.04 6.87 7.04
CA ALA A 18 15.56 8.25 6.92
C ALA A 18 14.34 8.37 5.98
N MET A 19 14.35 7.67 4.85
CA MET A 19 13.23 7.61 3.91
C MET A 19 11.99 6.97 4.55
N ARG A 20 12.15 5.88 5.27
CA ARG A 20 11.04 5.24 6.01
C ARG A 20 10.43 6.18 7.04
N ASP A 21 11.24 6.93 7.78
CA ASP A 21 10.76 7.89 8.77
C ASP A 21 9.98 9.05 8.10
N ARG A 22 10.38 9.47 6.88
CA ARG A 22 9.59 10.42 6.06
C ARG A 22 8.23 9.83 5.70
N LEU A 23 8.13 8.55 5.32
CA LEU A 23 6.86 7.88 5.05
C LEU A 23 5.96 7.85 6.30
N PHE A 24 6.51 7.55 7.47
CA PHE A 24 5.74 7.57 8.72
C PHE A 24 5.21 8.97 9.05
N ALA A 25 5.98 10.02 8.79
CA ALA A 25 5.51 11.40 8.97
C ALA A 25 4.35 11.76 8.02
N ILE A 26 4.31 11.19 6.81
CA ILE A 26 3.17 11.35 5.87
C ILE A 26 1.95 10.56 6.35
N ILE A 27 2.12 9.37 6.90
CA ILE A 27 1.03 8.54 7.43
C ILE A 27 0.36 9.22 8.63
N LYS A 28 1.17 9.79 9.54
CA LYS A 28 0.71 10.47 10.77
C LYS A 28 1.12 11.95 10.78
N PRO A 29 0.52 12.78 9.91
CA PRO A 29 0.89 14.19 9.82
C PRO A 29 0.39 14.98 11.04
N GLU A 30 1.11 16.03 11.43
CA GLU A 30 0.70 16.95 12.51
C GLU A 30 -0.65 17.62 12.21
N THR A 31 -0.90 17.97 10.93
CA THR A 31 -2.18 18.51 10.48
C THR A 31 -2.98 17.42 9.78
N PRO A 32 -4.20 17.12 10.23
CA PRO A 32 -5.02 16.08 9.62
C PRO A 32 -5.30 16.36 8.14
N VAL A 33 -5.11 15.32 7.31
CA VAL A 33 -5.46 15.31 5.89
C VAL A 33 -6.38 14.11 5.60
N SER A 34 -7.04 14.11 4.47
CA SER A 34 -7.89 12.98 4.08
C SER A 34 -7.04 11.72 3.85
N PHE A 35 -7.65 10.55 3.98
CA PHE A 35 -6.96 9.28 3.71
C PHE A 35 -6.46 9.22 2.26
N ASP A 36 -7.27 9.64 1.28
CA ASP A 36 -6.89 9.67 -0.13
C ASP A 36 -5.69 10.60 -0.38
N GLU A 37 -5.65 11.75 0.27
CA GLU A 37 -4.51 12.66 0.17
C GLU A 37 -3.22 12.05 0.76
N LYS A 38 -3.33 11.23 1.83
CA LYS A 38 -2.16 10.49 2.36
C LYS A 38 -1.64 9.50 1.32
N LEU A 39 -2.53 8.77 0.65
CA LEU A 39 -2.15 7.81 -0.39
C LEU A 39 -1.40 8.51 -1.53
N ASP A 40 -1.95 9.65 -2.01
CA ASP A 40 -1.34 10.44 -3.08
C ASP A 40 0.05 10.96 -2.66
N ARG A 41 0.18 11.50 -1.43
CA ARG A 41 1.46 11.98 -0.88
C ARG A 41 2.49 10.86 -0.68
N LEU A 42 2.06 9.68 -0.22
CA LEU A 42 2.94 8.52 -0.03
C LEU A 42 3.49 8.04 -1.37
N HIS A 43 2.64 7.97 -2.38
CA HIS A 43 3.07 7.57 -3.73
C HIS A 43 4.08 8.57 -4.31
N LEU A 44 3.76 9.87 -4.27
CA LEU A 44 4.65 10.93 -4.77
C LEU A 44 6.00 10.91 -4.05
N ALA A 45 5.98 10.91 -2.72
CA ALA A 45 7.19 10.86 -1.92
C ALA A 45 8.03 9.61 -2.22
N CYS A 46 7.40 8.47 -2.50
CA CYS A 46 8.13 7.26 -2.85
C CYS A 46 8.80 7.35 -4.22
N CYS A 47 8.15 7.98 -5.21
CA CYS A 47 8.79 8.24 -6.52
C CYS A 47 10.02 9.16 -6.35
N GLU A 48 9.91 10.22 -5.55
CA GLU A 48 11.03 11.11 -5.24
C GLU A 48 12.16 10.35 -4.53
N MET A 49 11.82 9.53 -3.52
CA MET A 49 12.79 8.72 -2.78
C MET A 49 13.48 7.67 -3.66
N GLN A 50 12.78 7.07 -4.62
CA GLN A 50 13.41 6.14 -5.56
C GLN A 50 14.49 6.84 -6.37
N ASN A 51 14.20 8.04 -6.89
CA ASN A 51 15.20 8.84 -7.63
C ASN A 51 16.39 9.21 -6.71
N GLU A 52 16.12 9.67 -5.47
CA GLU A 52 17.18 9.98 -4.49
C GLU A 52 18.07 8.74 -4.21
N TYR A 53 17.46 7.56 -4.14
CA TYR A 53 18.17 6.30 -3.86
C TYR A 53 18.95 5.81 -5.08
N ASP A 54 18.39 5.93 -6.27
CA ASP A 54 19.06 5.61 -7.53
C ASP A 54 20.30 6.50 -7.75
N ASP A 55 20.21 7.79 -7.44
CA ASP A 55 21.33 8.72 -7.48
C ASP A 55 22.45 8.37 -6.48
N LEU A 56 22.07 7.80 -5.32
CA LEU A 56 23.03 7.32 -4.33
C LEU A 56 23.75 6.05 -4.83
N LEU A 57 23.02 5.14 -5.49
CA LEU A 57 23.57 3.89 -6.03
C LEU A 57 24.43 4.13 -7.29
N PHE A 58 24.01 5.08 -8.14
CA PHE A 58 24.59 5.36 -9.45
C PHE A 58 24.86 6.86 -9.62
N PRO A 59 25.83 7.46 -8.89
CA PRO A 59 26.12 8.87 -8.98
C PRO A 59 26.42 9.28 -10.43
N VAL A 60 25.57 10.14 -11.01
CA VAL A 60 25.77 10.66 -12.37
C VAL A 60 26.54 11.96 -12.28
N GLU A 61 27.71 12.04 -12.95
CA GLU A 61 28.44 13.31 -13.11
C GLU A 61 27.74 14.17 -14.17
N GLY A 62 26.87 15.09 -13.74
CA GLY A 62 26.23 16.10 -14.59
C GLY A 62 24.80 16.40 -14.12
N ASP A 63 24.43 17.69 -14.19
CA ASP A 63 23.06 18.15 -13.93
C ASP A 63 22.11 17.61 -15.03
N ALA A 64 21.33 16.61 -14.73
CA ALA A 64 20.21 16.23 -15.57
C ALA A 64 19.10 17.28 -15.39
N GLU A 65 18.93 18.19 -16.37
CA GLU A 65 17.75 19.04 -16.45
C GLU A 65 16.52 18.13 -16.71
N TYR A 66 15.80 17.78 -15.65
CA TYR A 66 14.46 17.24 -15.80
C TYR A 66 13.54 18.38 -16.19
N ALA A 67 12.96 18.31 -17.39
CA ALA A 67 11.96 19.26 -17.84
C ALA A 67 10.72 19.08 -16.95
N ASP A 68 10.36 20.13 -16.20
CA ASP A 68 9.07 20.24 -15.53
C ASP A 68 7.98 20.33 -16.62
N GLU A 69 7.39 19.22 -17.01
CA GLU A 69 6.11 19.24 -17.72
C GLU A 69 5.02 19.54 -16.67
N GLU A 70 4.31 20.67 -16.86
CA GLU A 70 3.16 21.08 -16.04
C GLU A 70 1.93 20.20 -16.37
N ASP A 71 2.04 18.89 -16.18
CA ASP A 71 0.88 18.00 -16.18
C ASP A 71 0.18 18.02 -14.81
N GLU A 72 -1.14 17.84 -14.82
CA GLU A 72 -1.88 17.72 -13.56
C GLU A 72 -1.24 16.60 -12.72
N PRO A 73 -0.97 16.85 -11.41
CA PRO A 73 -0.27 15.88 -10.60
C PRO A 73 -1.03 14.55 -10.57
N PHE A 74 -0.34 13.48 -10.86
CA PHE A 74 -0.90 12.13 -10.81
C PHE A 74 -1.50 11.85 -9.44
N ARG A 75 -2.75 11.40 -9.42
CA ARG A 75 -3.47 11.05 -8.20
C ARG A 75 -3.65 9.53 -8.09
N TRP A 76 -2.76 8.91 -7.33
CA TRP A 76 -2.76 7.47 -7.10
C TRP A 76 -4.10 6.98 -6.53
N SER A 77 -4.66 7.72 -5.57
CA SER A 77 -5.95 7.39 -4.95
C SER A 77 -7.09 7.35 -5.96
N ALA A 78 -7.16 8.33 -6.88
CA ALA A 78 -8.19 8.39 -7.89
C ALA A 78 -8.07 7.24 -8.91
N MET A 79 -6.85 6.90 -9.30
CA MET A 79 -6.56 5.75 -10.17
C MET A 79 -6.95 4.45 -9.49
N PHE A 80 -6.52 4.22 -8.24
CA PHE A 80 -6.80 2.99 -7.50
C PHE A 80 -8.30 2.79 -7.27
N TRP A 81 -9.02 3.83 -6.83
CA TRP A 81 -10.47 3.78 -6.60
C TRP A 81 -11.30 3.92 -7.88
N SER A 82 -10.76 3.52 -9.02
CA SER A 82 -11.52 3.34 -10.27
C SER A 82 -12.09 1.94 -10.38
N GLU A 83 -13.22 1.80 -11.10
CA GLU A 83 -13.82 0.49 -11.35
C GLU A 83 -12.86 -0.43 -12.13
N ALA A 84 -12.14 0.13 -13.10
CA ALA A 84 -11.19 -0.61 -13.91
C ALA A 84 -10.05 -1.18 -13.07
N CYS A 85 -9.42 -0.37 -12.22
CA CYS A 85 -8.32 -0.80 -11.36
C CYS A 85 -8.77 -1.87 -10.36
N LEU A 86 -9.91 -1.66 -9.66
CA LEU A 86 -10.40 -2.62 -8.67
C LEU A 86 -10.82 -3.96 -9.31
N LYS A 87 -11.38 -3.95 -10.53
CA LYS A 87 -11.67 -5.18 -11.26
C LYS A 87 -10.38 -5.92 -11.62
N ALA A 88 -9.40 -5.23 -12.20
CA ALA A 88 -8.11 -5.81 -12.53
C ALA A 88 -7.40 -6.37 -11.29
N LEU A 89 -7.41 -5.64 -10.16
CA LEU A 89 -6.84 -6.11 -8.89
C LEU A 89 -7.51 -7.39 -8.39
N THR A 90 -8.84 -7.42 -8.35
CA THR A 90 -9.56 -8.62 -7.88
C THR A 90 -9.37 -9.81 -8.80
N GLU A 91 -9.30 -9.60 -10.13
CA GLU A 91 -8.95 -10.64 -11.10
C GLU A 91 -7.53 -11.15 -10.87
N ARG A 92 -6.56 -10.24 -10.65
CA ARG A 92 -5.19 -10.61 -10.31
C ARG A 92 -5.15 -11.44 -9.04
N LEU A 93 -5.81 -11.01 -7.96
CA LEU A 93 -5.85 -11.73 -6.68
C LEU A 93 -6.50 -13.12 -6.82
N MET A 94 -7.54 -13.28 -7.66
CA MET A 94 -8.15 -14.59 -7.94
C MET A 94 -7.22 -15.52 -8.74
N SER A 95 -6.24 -14.99 -9.46
CA SER A 95 -5.26 -15.77 -10.21
C SER A 95 -4.06 -16.24 -9.39
N LEU A 96 -3.87 -15.68 -8.19
CA LEU A 96 -2.80 -16.03 -7.27
C LEU A 96 -3.03 -17.39 -6.60
N GLU A 97 -1.98 -17.92 -5.97
CA GLU A 97 -2.12 -19.08 -5.10
C GLU A 97 -2.98 -18.72 -3.88
N ILE A 98 -4.06 -19.45 -3.68
CA ILE A 98 -5.06 -19.22 -2.64
C ILE A 98 -5.08 -20.39 -1.68
N ASN A 99 -4.90 -20.11 -0.38
CA ASN A 99 -4.88 -21.12 0.68
C ASN A 99 -6.27 -21.58 1.11
N LYS A 100 -7.30 -20.72 0.95
CA LYS A 100 -8.67 -21.00 1.41
C LYS A 100 -9.71 -20.74 0.32
N ASP A 101 -10.57 -21.70 0.07
CA ASP A 101 -11.66 -21.57 -0.93
C ASP A 101 -12.63 -20.44 -0.57
N GLU A 102 -12.85 -20.17 0.74
CA GLU A 102 -13.70 -19.07 1.21
C GLU A 102 -13.14 -17.71 0.75
N TRP A 103 -11.81 -17.59 0.64
CA TRP A 103 -11.18 -16.37 0.12
C TRP A 103 -11.52 -16.16 -1.35
N ARG A 104 -11.48 -17.20 -2.17
CA ARG A 104 -11.87 -17.14 -3.58
C ARG A 104 -13.32 -16.71 -3.75
N GLY A 105 -14.23 -17.26 -2.92
CA GLY A 105 -15.63 -16.86 -2.89
C GLY A 105 -15.79 -15.38 -2.53
N LEU A 106 -15.09 -14.91 -1.50
CA LEU A 106 -15.10 -13.50 -1.09
C LEU A 106 -14.61 -12.58 -2.21
N LEU A 107 -13.51 -12.93 -2.90
CA LEU A 107 -12.98 -12.16 -4.02
C LEU A 107 -14.00 -12.07 -5.17
N ALA A 108 -14.65 -13.17 -5.51
CA ALA A 108 -15.66 -13.20 -6.56
C ALA A 108 -16.89 -12.33 -6.21
N ASP A 109 -17.35 -12.39 -4.96
CA ASP A 109 -18.46 -11.55 -4.49
C ASP A 109 -18.10 -10.07 -4.49
N VAL A 110 -16.89 -9.72 -4.03
CA VAL A 110 -16.37 -8.34 -4.05
C VAL A 110 -16.27 -7.85 -5.49
N HIS A 111 -15.66 -8.65 -6.39
CA HIS A 111 -15.52 -8.32 -7.81
C HIS A 111 -16.87 -7.99 -8.46
N ALA A 112 -17.88 -8.82 -8.23
CA ALA A 112 -19.21 -8.62 -8.80
C ALA A 112 -19.90 -7.34 -8.29
N ARG A 113 -19.54 -6.84 -7.11
CA ARG A 113 -20.16 -5.69 -6.47
C ARG A 113 -19.33 -4.41 -6.51
N ILE A 114 -18.17 -4.38 -7.20
CA ILE A 114 -17.28 -3.21 -7.26
C ILE A 114 -18.03 -1.89 -7.55
N PRO A 115 -18.94 -1.78 -8.55
CA PRO A 115 -19.66 -0.53 -8.79
C PRO A 115 -20.49 -0.07 -7.59
N GLU A 116 -21.14 -0.99 -6.88
CA GLU A 116 -21.91 -0.71 -5.67
C GLU A 116 -21.00 -0.27 -4.52
N LEU A 117 -19.86 -0.98 -4.32
CA LEU A 117 -18.89 -0.68 -3.28
C LEU A 117 -18.30 0.72 -3.46
N LEU A 118 -17.95 1.08 -4.69
CA LEU A 118 -17.46 2.43 -5.03
C LEU A 118 -18.51 3.51 -4.76
N ALA A 119 -19.76 3.29 -5.17
CA ALA A 119 -20.85 4.23 -4.94
C ALA A 119 -21.12 4.47 -3.43
N ARG A 120 -20.79 3.51 -2.58
CA ARG A 120 -21.04 3.58 -1.13
C ARG A 120 -19.79 3.87 -0.29
N ARG A 121 -18.63 4.06 -0.94
CA ARG A 121 -17.37 4.32 -0.25
C ARG A 121 -17.44 5.57 0.64
N ALA A 122 -17.99 6.66 0.14
CA ALA A 122 -18.11 7.91 0.91
C ALA A 122 -19.00 7.74 2.16
N ASP A 123 -20.10 7.00 2.05
CA ASP A 123 -20.98 6.69 3.18
C ASP A 123 -20.27 5.83 4.23
N PHE A 124 -19.48 4.85 3.78
CA PHE A 124 -18.66 4.03 4.68
C PHE A 124 -17.62 4.87 5.42
N LEU A 125 -16.88 5.72 4.72
CA LEU A 125 -15.87 6.60 5.34
C LEU A 125 -16.50 7.52 6.38
N ALA A 126 -17.70 8.05 6.12
CA ALA A 126 -18.44 8.86 7.09
C ALA A 126 -18.90 8.02 8.31
N ALA A 127 -19.41 6.82 8.07
CA ALA A 127 -19.86 5.91 9.14
C ALA A 127 -18.71 5.34 9.99
N TYR A 128 -17.50 5.32 9.43
CA TYR A 128 -16.28 4.76 10.04
C TYR A 128 -15.28 5.83 10.50
N ALA A 129 -15.71 7.10 10.51
CA ALA A 129 -14.83 8.25 10.71
C ALA A 129 -13.99 8.21 12.00
N ASP A 130 -14.55 7.70 13.09
CA ASP A 130 -13.89 7.53 14.39
C ASP A 130 -12.85 6.39 14.43
N ARG A 131 -12.81 5.56 13.38
CA ARG A 131 -11.93 4.39 13.26
C ARG A 131 -11.05 4.40 12.01
N LEU A 132 -11.03 5.47 11.25
CA LEU A 132 -10.17 5.58 10.04
C LEU A 132 -8.68 5.45 10.38
N TYR A 133 -8.29 5.76 11.62
CA TYR A 133 -6.92 5.53 12.10
C TYR A 133 -6.45 4.07 11.95
N GLU A 134 -7.38 3.09 11.91
CA GLU A 134 -7.03 1.68 11.71
C GLU A 134 -6.37 1.44 10.35
N TYR A 135 -6.69 2.24 9.34
CA TYR A 135 -6.03 2.19 8.02
C TYR A 135 -4.67 2.89 8.03
N ASP A 136 -4.49 3.94 8.85
CA ASP A 136 -3.18 4.54 9.09
C ASP A 136 -2.22 3.54 9.76
N GLU A 137 -2.71 2.80 10.76
CA GLU A 137 -1.93 1.73 11.42
C GLU A 137 -1.57 0.58 10.45
N LEU A 138 -2.44 0.26 9.49
CA LEU A 138 -2.13 -0.73 8.45
C LEU A 138 -1.06 -0.23 7.49
N LEU A 139 -1.13 1.03 7.04
CA LEU A 139 -0.06 1.64 6.22
C LEU A 139 1.28 1.58 6.95
N GLU A 140 1.31 2.02 8.23
CA GLU A 140 2.51 1.98 9.05
C GLU A 140 3.05 0.56 9.20
N TYR A 141 2.19 -0.42 9.47
CA TYR A 141 2.55 -1.83 9.56
C TYR A 141 3.20 -2.35 8.28
N PHE A 142 2.58 -2.13 7.12
CA PHE A 142 3.11 -2.63 5.85
C PHE A 142 4.42 -1.93 5.46
N VAL A 143 4.53 -0.60 5.66
CA VAL A 143 5.78 0.13 5.45
C VAL A 143 6.86 -0.39 6.40
N TYR A 144 6.58 -0.51 7.70
CA TYR A 144 7.55 -1.04 8.68
C TYR A 144 8.07 -2.41 8.28
N ARG A 145 7.17 -3.30 7.85
CA ARG A 145 7.50 -4.70 7.57
C ARG A 145 8.20 -4.91 6.24
N HIS A 146 7.89 -4.12 5.22
CA HIS A 146 8.34 -4.40 3.86
C HIS A 146 9.34 -3.41 3.30
N PHE A 147 9.36 -2.16 3.76
CA PHE A 147 10.16 -1.10 3.14
C PHE A 147 11.66 -1.42 3.13
N MET A 148 12.21 -1.90 4.26
CA MET A 148 13.65 -2.24 4.36
C MET A 148 14.06 -3.43 3.50
N LYS A 149 13.13 -4.17 2.90
CA LYS A 149 13.48 -5.22 1.93
C LYS A 149 14.07 -4.66 0.64
N ALA A 150 13.91 -3.35 0.40
CA ALA A 150 14.56 -2.65 -0.71
C ALA A 150 16.09 -2.72 -0.68
N LEU A 151 16.71 -2.99 0.49
CA LEU A 151 18.15 -3.31 0.57
C LEU A 151 18.57 -4.54 -0.27
N GLY A 152 17.63 -5.38 -0.65
CA GLY A 152 17.92 -6.61 -1.41
C GLY A 152 17.67 -6.51 -2.91
N ASP A 153 16.89 -5.50 -3.36
CA ASP A 153 16.47 -5.37 -4.76
C ASP A 153 16.45 -3.92 -5.28
N ASP A 154 16.80 -2.95 -4.44
CA ASP A 154 16.90 -1.52 -4.75
C ASP A 154 15.59 -0.87 -5.25
N VAL A 155 14.42 -1.51 -5.06
CA VAL A 155 13.13 -1.06 -5.59
C VAL A 155 12.20 -0.61 -4.47
N LEU A 156 12.28 0.67 -4.08
CA LEU A 156 11.48 1.27 -3.01
C LEU A 156 10.00 1.35 -3.40
N ILE A 157 9.75 1.68 -4.67
CA ILE A 157 8.41 1.93 -5.18
C ILE A 157 7.49 0.70 -5.03
N GLU A 158 8.01 -0.51 -5.27
CA GLU A 158 7.27 -1.76 -5.09
C GLU A 158 6.87 -2.00 -3.63
N LYS A 159 7.72 -1.61 -2.66
CA LYS A 159 7.45 -1.80 -1.24
C LYS A 159 6.33 -0.88 -0.74
N VAL A 160 6.33 0.38 -1.20
CA VAL A 160 5.26 1.33 -0.87
C VAL A 160 3.99 1.00 -1.62
N GLN A 161 4.06 0.63 -2.90
CA GLN A 161 2.91 0.13 -3.68
C GLN A 161 2.20 -1.03 -2.97
N PHE A 162 2.95 -2.00 -2.46
CA PHE A 162 2.40 -3.11 -1.69
C PHE A 162 1.60 -2.61 -0.47
N ALA A 163 2.17 -1.67 0.30
CA ALA A 163 1.51 -1.11 1.48
C ALA A 163 0.20 -0.38 1.10
N LEU A 164 0.23 0.45 0.05
CA LEU A 164 -0.93 1.18 -0.44
C LEU A 164 -2.04 0.24 -0.92
N ILE A 165 -1.69 -0.73 -1.79
CA ILE A 165 -2.64 -1.69 -2.38
C ILE A 165 -3.27 -2.55 -1.30
N CYS A 166 -2.48 -3.15 -0.40
CA CYS A 166 -3.01 -4.02 0.66
C CYS A 166 -3.93 -3.25 1.61
N THR A 167 -3.56 -2.04 2.01
CA THR A 167 -4.39 -1.22 2.91
C THR A 167 -5.71 -0.82 2.25
N CYS A 168 -5.67 -0.34 1.00
CA CYS A 168 -6.87 0.01 0.26
C CYS A 168 -7.74 -1.22 -0.06
N PHE A 169 -7.13 -2.37 -0.32
CA PHE A 169 -7.87 -3.60 -0.53
C PHE A 169 -8.58 -4.08 0.76
N ILE A 170 -7.92 -3.99 1.92
CA ILE A 170 -8.57 -4.27 3.21
C ILE A 170 -9.72 -3.28 3.45
N GLN A 171 -9.58 -2.00 3.05
CA GLN A 171 -10.68 -1.05 3.12
C GLN A 171 -11.86 -1.46 2.20
N LEU A 172 -11.58 -1.92 0.98
CA LEU A 172 -12.61 -2.44 0.06
C LEU A 172 -13.37 -3.63 0.66
N LEU A 173 -12.66 -4.56 1.29
CA LEU A 173 -13.26 -5.68 2.02
C LEU A 173 -14.11 -5.18 3.21
N GLY A 174 -13.66 -4.14 3.90
CA GLY A 174 -14.39 -3.48 4.97
C GLY A 174 -15.71 -2.87 4.48
N ILE A 175 -15.70 -2.18 3.35
CA ILE A 175 -16.90 -1.64 2.69
C ILE A 175 -17.87 -2.79 2.34
N TYR A 176 -17.36 -3.87 1.76
CA TYR A 176 -18.16 -5.05 1.42
C TYR A 176 -18.86 -5.63 2.67
N ARG A 177 -18.13 -5.83 3.77
CA ARG A 177 -18.69 -6.31 5.03
C ARG A 177 -19.72 -5.36 5.62
N TRP A 178 -19.39 -4.07 5.65
CA TRP A 178 -20.31 -3.05 6.16
C TRP A 178 -21.63 -3.02 5.38
N LEU A 179 -21.60 -3.17 4.06
CA LEU A 179 -22.81 -3.22 3.22
C LEU A 179 -23.59 -4.53 3.40
N THR A 180 -22.91 -5.64 3.63
CA THR A 180 -23.54 -6.96 3.75
C THR A 180 -24.15 -7.16 5.13
N ASP A 181 -23.44 -6.78 6.19
CA ASP A 181 -23.80 -7.06 7.57
C ASP A 181 -24.38 -5.84 8.31
N GLY A 182 -24.47 -4.68 7.62
CA GLY A 182 -24.94 -3.40 8.17
C GLY A 182 -23.97 -2.72 9.14
N ARG A 183 -22.80 -3.31 9.36
CA ARG A 183 -21.73 -2.80 10.26
C ARG A 183 -20.40 -3.47 9.94
N LEU A 184 -19.31 -2.84 10.43
CA LEU A 184 -17.98 -3.44 10.49
C LEU A 184 -17.46 -3.28 11.93
N THR A 185 -17.41 -4.36 12.68
CA THR A 185 -16.87 -4.37 14.05
C THR A 185 -15.34 -4.42 14.02
N HIS A 186 -14.70 -4.03 15.14
CA HIS A 186 -13.25 -4.15 15.28
C HIS A 186 -12.75 -5.60 15.06
N TRP A 187 -13.51 -6.58 15.58
CA TRP A 187 -13.16 -8.00 15.37
C TRP A 187 -13.24 -8.43 13.92
N GLU A 188 -14.24 -7.98 13.18
CA GLU A 188 -14.38 -8.26 11.74
C GLU A 188 -13.24 -7.63 10.95
N GLN A 189 -12.85 -6.40 11.29
CA GLN A 189 -11.67 -5.74 10.69
C GLN A 189 -10.39 -6.57 10.93
N ILE A 190 -10.14 -7.04 12.16
CA ILE A 190 -9.01 -7.94 12.47
C ILE A 190 -9.07 -9.22 11.63
N CYS A 191 -10.26 -9.81 11.45
CA CYS A 191 -10.43 -11.01 10.63
C CYS A 191 -10.09 -10.76 9.15
N LEU A 192 -10.45 -9.58 8.60
CA LEU A 192 -10.10 -9.19 7.24
C LEU A 192 -8.58 -9.00 7.08
N CYS A 193 -7.94 -8.31 8.02
CA CYS A 193 -6.48 -8.15 8.02
C CYS A 193 -5.77 -9.52 8.06
N LYS A 194 -6.18 -10.42 8.96
CA LYS A 194 -5.62 -11.77 9.05
C LYS A 194 -5.83 -12.59 7.78
N ALA A 195 -6.99 -12.46 7.13
CA ALA A 195 -7.26 -13.15 5.87
C ALA A 195 -6.35 -12.62 4.76
N CYS A 196 -6.20 -11.30 4.64
CA CYS A 196 -5.31 -10.66 3.69
C CYS A 196 -3.85 -11.10 3.91
N SER A 197 -3.34 -11.03 5.15
CA SER A 197 -1.97 -11.47 5.46
C SER A 197 -1.74 -12.94 5.10
N ARG A 198 -2.68 -13.83 5.44
CA ARG A 198 -2.54 -15.26 5.16
C ARG A 198 -2.53 -15.58 3.66
N GLU A 199 -3.37 -14.89 2.87
CA GLU A 199 -3.58 -15.20 1.46
C GLU A 199 -2.60 -14.44 0.54
N ILE A 200 -2.05 -13.30 1.00
CA ILE A 200 -1.18 -12.44 0.20
C ILE A 200 0.22 -12.37 0.85
N GLU A 201 0.32 -11.89 2.09
CA GLU A 201 1.58 -11.48 2.70
C GLU A 201 2.51 -12.66 3.04
N TYR A 202 1.97 -13.84 3.36
CA TYR A 202 2.76 -15.03 3.72
C TYR A 202 3.21 -15.88 2.53
N ASN A 203 2.95 -15.42 1.30
CA ASN A 203 3.44 -16.03 0.07
C ASN A 203 4.24 -14.98 -0.70
N GLU A 204 5.55 -15.20 -0.87
CA GLU A 204 6.45 -14.23 -1.51
C GLU A 204 6.08 -13.96 -2.96
N ASP A 205 5.64 -14.99 -3.72
CA ASP A 205 5.18 -14.82 -5.10
C ASP A 205 3.91 -13.94 -5.17
N ASN A 206 3.01 -14.06 -4.18
CA ASN A 206 1.83 -13.23 -4.08
C ASN A 206 2.20 -11.79 -3.70
N VAL A 207 3.17 -11.59 -2.80
CA VAL A 207 3.70 -10.27 -2.44
C VAL A 207 4.28 -9.58 -3.68
N GLU A 208 5.15 -10.26 -4.43
CA GLU A 208 5.73 -9.73 -5.67
C GLU A 208 4.66 -9.38 -6.69
N ALA A 209 3.69 -10.26 -6.91
CA ALA A 209 2.61 -10.06 -7.86
C ALA A 209 1.69 -8.86 -7.51
N VAL A 210 1.49 -8.58 -6.22
CA VAL A 210 0.72 -7.42 -5.75
C VAL A 210 1.57 -6.15 -5.79
N SER A 211 2.85 -6.22 -5.39
CA SER A 211 3.78 -5.08 -5.42
C SER A 211 3.91 -4.48 -6.83
N ARG A 212 3.95 -5.34 -7.85
CA ARG A 212 4.11 -4.96 -9.26
C ARG A 212 2.79 -4.71 -9.99
N PHE A 213 1.65 -4.85 -9.33
CA PHE A 213 0.35 -4.77 -10.00
C PHE A 213 0.12 -3.46 -10.77
N LEU A 214 0.66 -2.33 -10.28
CA LEU A 214 0.53 -1.01 -10.90
C LEU A 214 1.80 -0.52 -11.62
N THR A 215 2.85 -1.33 -11.66
CA THR A 215 4.13 -0.99 -12.34
C THR A 215 4.33 -1.79 -13.63
N MET A 216 3.41 -2.71 -13.95
CA MET A 216 3.49 -3.57 -15.14
C MET A 216 2.66 -2.95 -16.29
N ASP A 217 3.18 -1.89 -16.92
CA ASP A 217 2.77 -1.42 -18.26
C ASP A 217 3.97 -1.20 -19.16
#